data_c7ffb77c06e21f92ca77f68d5a5c8374
#
_entry.id   c7ffb77c06e21f92ca77f68d5a5c8374
#
_cell.length_a   1.000
_cell.length_b   1.000
_cell.length_c   1.000
_cell.angle_alpha   90.00
_cell.angle_beta   90.00
_cell.angle_gamma   90.00
#
_symmetry.space_group_name_H-M   'P 1'
#
loop_
_entity.id
_entity.type
_entity.pdbx_description
1 polymer ?
#
loop_
_entity_poly.entity_id
_entity_poly.type
_entity_poly.pdbx_seq_one_letter_code
_entity_poly.pdbx_strand_id
1 'polypeptide(L)'
;MQTPQPPTKLYRARVADQIVDDLRSQILSGALPDGARLPSERELAAHYDVSAPTVREAVRVLTAMGLLNTRNGSRTTVTADGYALLAMSIASVVQFGKMSAVDVLGVLGALNAHAVEQAVERASDDEIAELRRAAGQAAERPDVGSSAEALKHFFVTLSTISHNPLLAALCRVITEIQIGLAVELSGGSTRGWLRVAGSLHSTRMDIVEAIEQRDAARAVQLVHDYHRTVITRTQSAPRAKEIRETDPGLTAFLSSWLRSNVRLGQQPGGS
;
A
#
# COMPACT_ATOMS: atom_id res chain seq x y z
N MET A 1 11.16 -33.98 48.46
CA MET A 1 9.78 -33.57 48.19
C MET A 1 9.80 -32.66 46.97
N GLN A 2 9.45 -33.18 45.78
CA GLN A 2 9.32 -32.39 44.57
C GLN A 2 7.93 -31.77 44.53
N THR A 3 7.88 -30.43 44.42
CA THR A 3 6.63 -29.68 44.26
C THR A 3 6.05 -30.00 42.86
N PRO A 4 4.78 -30.43 42.76
CA PRO A 4 4.19 -30.69 41.46
C PRO A 4 4.10 -29.38 40.65
N GLN A 5 4.63 -29.43 39.41
CA GLN A 5 4.47 -28.32 38.46
C GLN A 5 2.99 -28.18 38.10
N PRO A 6 2.45 -26.93 38.08
CA PRO A 6 1.07 -26.71 37.68
C PRO A 6 0.86 -27.13 36.22
N PRO A 7 -0.31 -27.68 35.88
CA PRO A 7 -0.59 -28.09 34.50
C PRO A 7 -0.55 -26.90 33.55
N THR A 8 0.17 -27.07 32.44
CA THR A 8 0.44 -26.05 31.44
C THR A 8 -0.86 -25.55 30.80
N LYS A 9 -1.16 -24.26 30.90
CA LYS A 9 -2.33 -23.57 30.30
C LYS A 9 -2.34 -23.54 28.76
N LEU A 10 -1.65 -24.44 28.11
CA LEU A 10 -1.40 -24.42 26.65
C LEU A 10 -2.60 -24.88 25.78
N TYR A 11 -3.65 -25.44 26.35
CA TYR A 11 -4.75 -26.02 25.56
C TYR A 11 -5.70 -24.96 24.97
N ARG A 12 -5.97 -23.86 25.67
CA ARG A 12 -6.88 -22.81 25.19
C ARG A 12 -6.29 -21.96 24.05
N ALA A 13 -5.00 -21.67 24.09
CA ALA A 13 -4.32 -20.93 23.03
C ALA A 13 -4.37 -21.71 21.71
N ARG A 14 -4.11 -23.03 21.72
CA ARG A 14 -4.15 -23.87 20.51
C ARG A 14 -5.51 -23.89 19.82
N VAL A 15 -6.61 -23.85 20.57
CA VAL A 15 -7.97 -23.86 19.98
C VAL A 15 -8.29 -22.49 19.38
N ALA A 16 -7.92 -21.39 20.03
CA ALA A 16 -8.07 -20.06 19.46
C ALA A 16 -7.26 -19.90 18.16
N ASP A 17 -6.02 -20.42 18.13
CA ASP A 17 -5.17 -20.40 16.94
C ASP A 17 -5.79 -21.19 15.77
N GLN A 18 -6.42 -22.34 16.05
CA GLN A 18 -7.14 -23.12 15.04
C GLN A 18 -8.32 -22.35 14.44
N ILE A 19 -9.08 -21.62 15.26
CA ILE A 19 -10.17 -20.75 14.80
C ILE A 19 -9.61 -19.59 13.94
N VAL A 20 -8.49 -19.01 14.36
CA VAL A 20 -7.78 -17.97 13.58
C VAL A 20 -7.39 -18.52 12.22
N ASP A 21 -6.78 -19.70 12.17
CA ASP A 21 -6.32 -20.31 10.92
C ASP A 21 -7.49 -20.66 9.98
N ASP A 22 -8.59 -21.19 10.53
CA ASP A 22 -9.78 -21.52 9.74
C ASP A 22 -10.45 -20.27 9.16
N LEU A 23 -10.78 -19.27 10.00
CA LEU A 23 -11.37 -18.02 9.53
C LEU A 23 -10.46 -17.26 8.56
N ARG A 24 -9.15 -17.22 8.82
CA ARG A 24 -8.18 -16.64 7.91
C ARG A 24 -8.20 -17.34 6.54
N SER A 25 -8.23 -18.66 6.53
CA SER A 25 -8.31 -19.45 5.30
C SER A 25 -9.60 -19.14 4.51
N GLN A 26 -10.75 -19.03 5.20
CA GLN A 26 -12.02 -18.67 4.57
C GLN A 26 -12.01 -17.24 3.99
N ILE A 27 -11.37 -16.29 4.67
CA ILE A 27 -11.21 -14.91 4.19
C ILE A 27 -10.28 -14.88 2.96
N LEU A 28 -9.12 -15.53 3.05
CA LEU A 28 -8.12 -15.53 1.96
C LEU A 28 -8.60 -16.30 0.72
N SER A 29 -9.42 -17.33 0.88
CA SER A 29 -10.03 -18.06 -0.25
C SER A 29 -11.25 -17.33 -0.86
N GLY A 30 -11.74 -16.26 -0.22
CA GLY A 30 -12.95 -15.56 -0.63
C GLY A 30 -14.26 -16.22 -0.21
N ALA A 31 -14.22 -17.33 0.53
CA ALA A 31 -15.42 -17.95 1.12
C ALA A 31 -16.12 -17.00 2.08
N LEU A 32 -15.34 -16.15 2.78
CA LEU A 32 -15.83 -14.98 3.52
C LEU A 32 -15.32 -13.72 2.79
N PRO A 33 -16.10 -13.14 1.87
CA PRO A 33 -15.66 -12.01 1.06
C PRO A 33 -15.57 -10.71 1.88
N ASP A 34 -14.88 -9.71 1.33
CA ASP A 34 -14.80 -8.38 1.93
C ASP A 34 -16.18 -7.79 2.21
N GLY A 35 -16.34 -7.15 3.36
CA GLY A 35 -17.62 -6.62 3.84
C GLY A 35 -18.60 -7.68 4.37
N ALA A 36 -18.31 -8.98 4.25
CA ALA A 36 -19.15 -10.03 4.79
C ALA A 36 -19.28 -9.88 6.33
N ARG A 37 -20.48 -10.13 6.83
CA ARG A 37 -20.71 -10.14 8.27
C ARG A 37 -20.29 -11.46 8.87
N LEU A 38 -19.43 -11.39 9.88
CA LEU A 38 -19.09 -12.57 10.68
C LEU A 38 -20.29 -12.93 11.58
N PRO A 39 -20.59 -14.22 11.78
CA PRO A 39 -21.53 -14.63 12.82
C PRO A 39 -21.13 -14.08 14.19
N SER A 40 -22.08 -13.93 15.08
CA SER A 40 -21.81 -13.45 16.46
C SER A 40 -20.84 -14.39 17.19
N GLU A 41 -20.11 -13.86 18.18
CA GLU A 41 -19.20 -14.67 19.02
C GLU A 41 -19.93 -15.88 19.62
N ARG A 42 -21.23 -15.76 19.91
CA ARG A 42 -22.06 -16.86 20.46
C ARG A 42 -22.32 -17.94 19.39
N GLU A 43 -22.64 -17.53 18.16
CA GLU A 43 -22.89 -18.45 17.05
C GLU A 43 -21.61 -19.19 16.66
N LEU A 44 -20.48 -18.47 16.60
CA LEU A 44 -19.17 -19.07 16.36
C LEU A 44 -18.75 -20.03 17.49
N ALA A 45 -19.03 -19.68 18.74
CA ALA A 45 -18.75 -20.55 19.89
C ALA A 45 -19.54 -21.86 19.81
N ALA A 46 -20.80 -21.78 19.41
CA ALA A 46 -21.63 -22.95 19.16
C ALA A 46 -21.15 -23.77 17.94
N HIS A 47 -20.72 -23.10 16.86
CA HIS A 47 -20.25 -23.77 15.64
C HIS A 47 -18.93 -24.55 15.87
N TYR A 48 -17.97 -23.93 16.60
CA TYR A 48 -16.68 -24.55 16.91
C TYR A 48 -16.68 -25.43 18.18
N ASP A 49 -17.81 -25.54 18.86
CA ASP A 49 -17.95 -26.24 20.16
C ASP A 49 -16.91 -25.76 21.19
N VAL A 50 -16.82 -24.44 21.37
CA VAL A 50 -15.88 -23.78 22.27
C VAL A 50 -16.55 -22.72 23.13
N SER A 51 -15.79 -22.16 24.09
CA SER A 51 -16.27 -21.04 24.89
C SER A 51 -16.26 -19.71 24.12
N ALA A 52 -17.23 -18.81 24.36
CA ALA A 52 -17.24 -17.47 23.78
C ALA A 52 -15.94 -16.66 24.04
N PRO A 53 -15.28 -16.74 25.21
CA PRO A 53 -13.97 -16.12 25.40
C PRO A 53 -12.87 -16.63 24.45
N THR A 54 -12.91 -17.91 24.03
CA THR A 54 -11.96 -18.46 23.05
C THR A 54 -12.18 -17.85 21.67
N VAL A 55 -13.43 -17.73 21.23
CA VAL A 55 -13.80 -17.05 19.98
C VAL A 55 -13.41 -15.58 20.02
N ARG A 56 -13.65 -14.90 21.12
CA ARG A 56 -13.29 -13.49 21.29
C ARG A 56 -11.80 -13.27 21.12
N GLU A 57 -10.96 -14.19 21.62
CA GLU A 57 -9.52 -14.11 21.44
C GLU A 57 -9.14 -14.29 19.96
N ALA A 58 -9.71 -15.25 19.26
CA ALA A 58 -9.49 -15.44 17.83
C ALA A 58 -9.93 -14.20 17.02
N VAL A 59 -11.09 -13.62 17.32
CA VAL A 59 -11.58 -12.38 16.68
C VAL A 59 -10.63 -11.21 16.96
N ARG A 60 -10.07 -11.08 18.17
CA ARG A 60 -9.08 -10.05 18.47
C ARG A 60 -7.80 -10.21 17.65
N VAL A 61 -7.30 -11.44 17.50
CA VAL A 61 -6.11 -11.72 16.69
C VAL A 61 -6.37 -11.38 15.23
N LEU A 62 -7.49 -11.81 14.65
CA LEU A 62 -7.86 -11.49 13.26
C LEU A 62 -8.08 -9.98 13.07
N THR A 63 -8.63 -9.28 14.06
CA THR A 63 -8.78 -7.82 14.04
C THR A 63 -7.40 -7.13 14.10
N ALA A 64 -6.49 -7.63 14.93
CA ALA A 64 -5.11 -7.13 14.99
C ALA A 64 -4.35 -7.38 13.68
N MET A 65 -4.67 -8.47 12.97
CA MET A 65 -4.16 -8.76 11.63
C MET A 65 -4.83 -7.90 10.53
N GLY A 66 -5.84 -7.08 10.86
CA GLY A 66 -6.57 -6.27 9.88
C GLY A 66 -7.53 -7.07 8.98
N LEU A 67 -7.79 -8.34 9.30
CA LEU A 67 -8.71 -9.20 8.55
C LEU A 67 -10.17 -9.03 8.98
N LEU A 68 -10.39 -8.47 10.16
CA LEU A 68 -11.70 -8.18 10.69
C LEU A 68 -11.77 -6.74 11.20
N ASN A 69 -12.94 -6.12 11.04
CA ASN A 69 -13.28 -4.83 11.62
C ASN A 69 -14.42 -5.02 12.62
N THR A 70 -14.16 -4.72 13.88
CA THR A 70 -15.16 -4.79 14.95
C THR A 70 -15.58 -3.39 15.32
N ARG A 71 -16.79 -2.98 14.95
CA ARG A 71 -17.38 -1.71 15.43
C ARG A 71 -17.94 -1.88 16.83
N ASN A 72 -17.70 -0.89 17.70
CA ASN A 72 -18.20 -0.87 19.06
C ASN A 72 -19.69 -1.24 19.11
N GLY A 73 -19.98 -2.37 19.70
CA GLY A 73 -21.31 -2.75 20.18
C GLY A 73 -22.14 -3.68 19.31
N SER A 74 -21.78 -4.08 18.07
CA SER A 74 -22.73 -4.96 17.39
C SER A 74 -22.27 -5.87 16.25
N ARG A 75 -21.26 -5.56 15.43
CA ARG A 75 -21.06 -6.39 14.24
C ARG A 75 -19.62 -6.41 13.78
N THR A 76 -19.04 -7.61 13.78
CA THR A 76 -17.75 -7.86 13.16
C THR A 76 -17.96 -8.10 11.65
N THR A 77 -17.19 -7.40 10.82
CA THR A 77 -17.19 -7.57 9.36
C THR A 77 -15.81 -7.97 8.89
N VAL A 78 -15.76 -8.74 7.82
CA VAL A 78 -14.53 -9.08 7.12
C VAL A 78 -13.97 -7.81 6.47
N THR A 79 -12.68 -7.61 6.62
CA THR A 79 -11.91 -6.57 5.94
C THR A 79 -10.78 -7.26 5.20
N ALA A 80 -11.08 -7.79 4.01
CA ALA A 80 -10.07 -8.47 3.19
C ALA A 80 -9.26 -7.45 2.38
N ASP A 81 -8.83 -6.37 3.04
CA ASP A 81 -8.02 -5.34 2.41
C ASP A 81 -6.53 -5.71 2.50
N GLY A 82 -6.08 -6.55 1.58
CA GLY A 82 -4.67 -6.91 1.44
C GLY A 82 -3.76 -5.69 1.22
N TYR A 83 -4.30 -4.60 0.69
CA TYR A 83 -3.59 -3.34 0.54
C TYR A 83 -3.26 -2.71 1.89
N ALA A 84 -4.24 -2.64 2.81
CA ALA A 84 -4.02 -2.08 4.15
C ALA A 84 -2.95 -2.86 4.93
N LEU A 85 -2.99 -4.19 4.87
CA LEU A 85 -1.98 -5.05 5.50
C LEU A 85 -0.58 -4.80 4.92
N LEU A 86 -0.47 -4.76 3.59
CA LEU A 86 0.78 -4.51 2.90
C LEU A 86 1.33 -3.12 3.23
N ALA A 87 0.47 -2.10 3.21
CA ALA A 87 0.81 -0.72 3.51
C ALA A 87 1.35 -0.57 4.95
N MET A 88 0.67 -1.19 5.94
CA MET A 88 1.14 -1.20 7.32
C MET A 88 2.49 -1.89 7.47
N SER A 89 2.66 -3.05 6.82
CA SER A 89 3.90 -3.82 6.89
C SER A 89 5.07 -3.05 6.28
N ILE A 90 4.91 -2.48 5.08
CA ILE A 90 5.94 -1.67 4.42
C ILE A 90 6.27 -0.43 5.25
N ALA A 91 5.27 0.31 5.72
CA ALA A 91 5.50 1.49 6.55
C ALA A 91 6.24 1.15 7.85
N SER A 92 5.91 0.02 8.49
CA SER A 92 6.62 -0.46 9.68
C SER A 92 8.08 -0.81 9.39
N VAL A 93 8.34 -1.51 8.28
CA VAL A 93 9.71 -1.86 7.86
C VAL A 93 10.53 -0.59 7.58
N VAL A 94 9.95 0.40 6.90
CA VAL A 94 10.61 1.69 6.61
C VAL A 94 10.93 2.42 7.91
N GLN A 95 9.98 2.46 8.87
CA GLN A 95 10.16 3.13 10.16
C GLN A 95 11.21 2.44 11.04
N PHE A 96 11.11 1.12 11.22
CA PHE A 96 12.06 0.37 12.06
C PHE A 96 13.46 0.31 11.44
N GLY A 97 13.55 0.19 10.12
CA GLY A 97 14.81 0.15 9.39
C GLY A 97 15.49 1.51 9.25
N LYS A 98 14.86 2.61 9.70
CA LYS A 98 15.35 3.98 9.51
C LYS A 98 15.76 4.26 8.07
N MET A 99 14.97 3.73 7.13
CA MET A 99 15.23 3.85 5.70
C MET A 99 15.08 5.30 5.24
N SER A 100 15.93 5.70 4.31
CA SER A 100 15.84 7.02 3.70
C SER A 100 14.79 7.05 2.59
N ALA A 101 14.33 8.25 2.23
CA ALA A 101 13.46 8.45 1.07
C ALA A 101 14.11 7.91 -0.22
N VAL A 102 15.43 7.96 -0.32
CA VAL A 102 16.19 7.46 -1.48
C VAL A 102 16.11 5.95 -1.58
N ASP A 103 16.16 5.24 -0.45
CA ASP A 103 16.03 3.77 -0.43
C ASP A 103 14.64 3.34 -0.92
N VAL A 104 13.58 4.01 -0.45
CA VAL A 104 12.19 3.78 -0.90
C VAL A 104 12.04 4.06 -2.40
N LEU A 105 12.59 5.17 -2.88
CA LEU A 105 12.58 5.55 -4.30
C LEU A 105 13.35 4.56 -5.18
N GLY A 106 14.48 4.06 -4.69
CA GLY A 106 15.31 3.07 -5.40
C GLY A 106 14.56 1.76 -5.61
N VAL A 107 13.87 1.28 -4.57
CA VAL A 107 13.03 0.07 -4.67
C VAL A 107 11.88 0.27 -5.66
N LEU A 108 11.19 1.41 -5.61
CA LEU A 108 10.10 1.70 -6.56
C LEU A 108 10.60 1.75 -7.99
N GLY A 109 11.78 2.34 -8.23
CA GLY A 109 12.40 2.37 -9.55
C GLY A 109 12.64 0.97 -10.12
N ALA A 110 13.14 0.05 -9.30
CA ALA A 110 13.34 -1.35 -9.70
C ALA A 110 12.02 -2.09 -9.98
N LEU A 111 11.01 -1.89 -9.13
CA LEU A 111 9.69 -2.50 -9.31
C LEU A 111 8.98 -1.96 -10.57
N ASN A 112 9.02 -0.65 -10.81
CA ASN A 112 8.42 -0.05 -12.01
C ASN A 112 9.19 -0.44 -13.28
N ALA A 113 10.52 -0.63 -13.24
CA ALA A 113 11.28 -1.14 -14.35
C ALA A 113 10.86 -2.57 -14.74
N HIS A 114 10.64 -3.42 -13.73
CA HIS A 114 10.11 -4.75 -13.98
C HIS A 114 8.64 -4.73 -14.43
N ALA A 115 7.83 -3.81 -13.89
CA ALA A 115 6.44 -3.66 -14.31
C ALA A 115 6.33 -3.24 -15.78
N VAL A 116 7.16 -2.30 -16.23
CA VAL A 116 7.17 -1.84 -17.63
C VAL A 116 7.66 -2.92 -18.59
N GLU A 117 8.66 -3.72 -18.19
CA GLU A 117 9.13 -4.88 -18.97
C GLU A 117 7.98 -5.87 -19.22
N GLN A 118 7.23 -6.22 -18.17
CA GLN A 118 6.07 -7.11 -18.30
C GLN A 118 4.91 -6.45 -19.07
N ALA A 119 4.68 -5.15 -18.90
CA ALA A 119 3.65 -4.42 -19.62
C ALA A 119 3.89 -4.40 -21.13
N VAL A 120 5.16 -4.27 -21.57
CA VAL A 120 5.52 -4.35 -22.99
C VAL A 120 5.08 -5.67 -23.63
N GLU A 121 5.15 -6.77 -22.89
CA GLU A 121 4.77 -8.11 -23.39
C GLU A 121 3.26 -8.37 -23.31
N ARG A 122 2.59 -7.87 -22.27
CA ARG A 122 1.26 -8.34 -21.84
C ARG A 122 0.14 -7.35 -22.03
N ALA A 123 0.43 -6.05 -22.01
CA ALA A 123 -0.61 -5.03 -22.07
C ALA A 123 -1.34 -5.05 -23.42
N SER A 124 -2.65 -4.94 -23.38
CA SER A 124 -3.48 -4.72 -24.56
C SER A 124 -3.36 -3.28 -25.05
N ASP A 125 -3.75 -3.02 -26.28
CA ASP A 125 -3.73 -1.68 -26.88
C ASP A 125 -4.69 -0.72 -26.15
N ASP A 126 -5.84 -1.22 -25.67
CA ASP A 126 -6.77 -0.42 -24.85
C ASP A 126 -6.16 -0.01 -23.49
N GLU A 127 -5.43 -0.90 -22.84
CA GLU A 127 -4.72 -0.61 -21.59
C GLU A 127 -3.59 0.40 -21.80
N ILE A 128 -2.87 0.30 -22.90
CA ILE A 128 -1.83 1.27 -23.28
C ILE A 128 -2.45 2.64 -23.59
N ALA A 129 -3.60 2.68 -24.26
CA ALA A 129 -4.35 3.91 -24.48
C ALA A 129 -4.82 4.57 -23.19
N GLU A 130 -5.24 3.77 -22.17
CA GLU A 130 -5.55 4.28 -20.84
C GLU A 130 -4.31 4.85 -20.12
N LEU A 131 -3.18 4.15 -20.20
CA LEU A 131 -1.92 4.61 -19.64
C LEU A 131 -1.50 5.96 -20.29
N ARG A 132 -1.70 6.13 -21.59
CA ARG A 132 -1.44 7.38 -22.32
C ARG A 132 -2.33 8.51 -21.80
N ARG A 133 -3.62 8.27 -21.58
CA ARG A 133 -4.53 9.24 -20.97
C ARG A 133 -4.09 9.66 -19.57
N ALA A 134 -3.71 8.68 -18.73
CA ALA A 134 -3.22 8.93 -17.39
C ALA A 134 -1.93 9.77 -17.39
N ALA A 135 -0.99 9.50 -18.31
CA ALA A 135 0.24 10.27 -18.48
C ALA A 135 -0.04 11.75 -18.85
N GLY A 136 -0.99 11.99 -19.76
CA GLY A 136 -1.43 13.33 -20.16
C GLY A 136 -2.06 14.10 -18.99
N GLN A 137 -3.01 13.49 -18.30
CA GLN A 137 -3.73 14.11 -17.18
C GLN A 137 -2.81 14.59 -16.05
N ALA A 138 -1.70 13.91 -15.81
CA ALA A 138 -0.77 14.27 -14.75
C ALA A 138 -0.05 15.62 -14.97
N ALA A 139 -0.04 16.15 -16.21
CA ALA A 139 0.58 17.43 -16.54
C ALA A 139 -0.37 18.64 -16.45
N GLU A 140 -1.68 18.42 -16.53
CA GLU A 140 -2.69 19.46 -16.76
C GLU A 140 -3.41 19.93 -15.47
N ARG A 141 -2.93 19.51 -14.29
CA ARG A 141 -3.63 19.76 -13.03
C ARG A 141 -3.22 21.10 -12.40
N PRO A 142 -4.22 21.87 -11.88
CA PRO A 142 -3.96 23.23 -11.38
C PRO A 142 -3.37 23.27 -9.98
N ASP A 143 -3.50 22.21 -9.19
CA ASP A 143 -3.12 22.17 -7.79
C ASP A 143 -2.32 20.90 -7.43
N VAL A 144 -1.69 20.93 -6.24
CA VAL A 144 -0.85 19.83 -5.77
C VAL A 144 -1.62 18.53 -5.59
N GLY A 145 -2.82 18.60 -5.02
CA GLY A 145 -3.62 17.42 -4.71
C GLY A 145 -4.05 16.68 -5.96
N SER A 146 -4.67 17.38 -6.92
CA SER A 146 -5.11 16.79 -8.18
C SER A 146 -3.93 16.30 -9.03
N SER A 147 -2.79 17.01 -9.01
CA SER A 147 -1.56 16.58 -9.69
C SER A 147 -0.96 15.32 -9.06
N ALA A 148 -0.93 15.23 -7.72
CA ALA A 148 -0.45 14.07 -7.01
C ALA A 148 -1.32 12.82 -7.30
N GLU A 149 -2.65 12.99 -7.29
CA GLU A 149 -3.57 11.89 -7.61
C GLU A 149 -3.42 11.42 -9.07
N ALA A 150 -3.24 12.34 -10.01
CA ALA A 150 -3.01 11.97 -11.41
C ALA A 150 -1.67 11.23 -11.61
N LEU A 151 -0.62 11.61 -10.87
CA LEU A 151 0.65 10.88 -10.88
C LEU A 151 0.53 9.49 -10.27
N LYS A 152 -0.20 9.35 -9.16
CA LYS A 152 -0.50 8.04 -8.58
C LYS A 152 -1.24 7.17 -9.57
N HIS A 153 -2.27 7.72 -10.20
CA HIS A 153 -3.06 7.00 -11.21
C HIS A 153 -2.18 6.48 -12.35
N PHE A 154 -1.28 7.30 -12.89
CA PHE A 154 -0.35 6.88 -13.94
C PHE A 154 0.51 5.67 -13.50
N PHE A 155 1.16 5.73 -12.34
CA PHE A 155 2.03 4.63 -11.89
C PHE A 155 1.27 3.38 -11.46
N VAL A 156 0.07 3.54 -10.90
CA VAL A 156 -0.82 2.40 -10.59
C VAL A 156 -1.27 1.74 -11.89
N THR A 157 -1.68 2.50 -12.91
CA THR A 157 -2.04 1.96 -14.22
C THR A 157 -0.86 1.23 -14.84
N LEU A 158 0.34 1.84 -14.86
CA LEU A 158 1.57 1.23 -15.38
C LEU A 158 1.86 -0.13 -14.74
N SER A 159 1.74 -0.22 -13.42
CA SER A 159 1.99 -1.49 -12.72
C SER A 159 0.84 -2.51 -12.92
N THR A 160 -0.39 -2.06 -13.08
CA THR A 160 -1.56 -2.93 -13.29
C THR A 160 -1.51 -3.64 -14.63
N ILE A 161 -1.11 -2.94 -15.70
CA ILE A 161 -1.01 -3.51 -17.05
C ILE A 161 0.17 -4.49 -17.22
N SER A 162 1.00 -4.66 -16.17
CA SER A 162 1.98 -5.76 -16.10
C SER A 162 1.32 -7.13 -15.95
N HIS A 163 0.02 -7.18 -15.60
CA HIS A 163 -0.73 -8.40 -15.29
C HIS A 163 -0.08 -9.25 -14.19
N ASN A 164 0.61 -8.58 -13.24
CA ASN A 164 1.21 -9.19 -12.06
C ASN A 164 0.60 -8.55 -10.80
N PRO A 165 -0.42 -9.18 -10.19
CA PRO A 165 -1.16 -8.58 -9.07
C PRO A 165 -0.30 -8.24 -7.84
N LEU A 166 0.72 -9.07 -7.54
CA LEU A 166 1.62 -8.81 -6.41
C LEU A 166 2.52 -7.61 -6.70
N LEU A 167 3.07 -7.52 -7.91
CA LEU A 167 3.89 -6.39 -8.35
C LEU A 167 3.08 -5.10 -8.34
N ALA A 168 1.85 -5.13 -8.85
CA ALA A 168 0.94 -3.98 -8.84
C ALA A 168 0.61 -3.52 -7.42
N ALA A 169 0.36 -4.44 -6.48
CA ALA A 169 0.10 -4.12 -5.08
C ALA A 169 1.30 -3.44 -4.41
N LEU A 170 2.51 -3.98 -4.61
CA LEU A 170 3.77 -3.39 -4.10
C LEU A 170 4.02 -2.00 -4.69
N CYS A 171 3.93 -1.86 -6.01
CA CYS A 171 4.09 -0.58 -6.70
C CYS A 171 3.10 0.45 -6.19
N ARG A 172 1.84 0.10 -6.02
CA ARG A 172 0.80 1.01 -5.52
C ARG A 172 1.16 1.58 -4.16
N VAL A 173 1.47 0.72 -3.18
CA VAL A 173 1.80 1.17 -1.82
C VAL A 173 3.01 2.09 -1.81
N ILE A 174 4.10 1.69 -2.52
CA ILE A 174 5.33 2.47 -2.50
C ILE A 174 5.15 3.77 -3.29
N THR A 175 4.38 3.78 -4.39
CA THR A 175 4.01 4.99 -5.14
C THR A 175 3.27 5.99 -4.25
N GLU A 176 2.31 5.54 -3.46
CA GLU A 176 1.56 6.42 -2.56
C GLU A 176 2.47 7.03 -1.48
N ILE A 177 3.36 6.23 -0.91
CA ILE A 177 4.37 6.73 0.05
C ILE A 177 5.29 7.75 -0.62
N GLN A 178 5.80 7.44 -1.81
CA GLN A 178 6.70 8.32 -2.55
C GLN A 178 6.05 9.68 -2.86
N ILE A 179 4.86 9.65 -3.45
CA ILE A 179 4.17 10.88 -3.88
C ILE A 179 3.76 11.70 -2.66
N GLY A 180 3.24 11.06 -1.61
CA GLY A 180 2.93 11.75 -0.37
C GLY A 180 4.15 12.42 0.26
N LEU A 181 5.28 11.72 0.30
CA LEU A 181 6.54 12.29 0.78
C LEU A 181 7.03 13.45 -0.10
N ALA A 182 6.91 13.34 -1.42
CA ALA A 182 7.29 14.42 -2.34
C ALA A 182 6.41 15.67 -2.17
N VAL A 183 5.11 15.50 -1.89
CA VAL A 183 4.19 16.58 -1.53
C VAL A 183 4.63 17.25 -0.23
N GLU A 184 4.94 16.48 0.80
CA GLU A 184 5.44 16.99 2.10
C GLU A 184 6.73 17.78 1.93
N LEU A 185 7.69 17.24 1.16
CA LEU A 185 8.97 17.89 0.86
C LEU A 185 8.82 19.18 0.05
N SER A 186 7.75 19.31 -0.74
CA SER A 186 7.45 20.54 -1.47
C SER A 186 7.15 21.74 -0.55
N GLY A 187 6.89 21.46 0.72
CA GLY A 187 6.60 22.48 1.75
C GLY A 187 5.34 23.30 1.45
N GLY A 188 4.37 22.71 0.72
CA GLY A 188 3.16 23.41 0.30
C GLY A 188 3.35 24.34 -0.90
N SER A 189 4.54 24.37 -1.51
CA SER A 189 4.79 25.20 -2.71
C SER A 189 4.16 24.58 -3.95
N THR A 190 2.94 25.04 -4.28
CA THR A 190 2.24 24.60 -5.50
C THR A 190 3.09 24.81 -6.76
N ARG A 191 3.73 25.99 -6.88
CA ARG A 191 4.60 26.29 -8.05
C ARG A 191 5.82 25.36 -8.10
N GLY A 192 6.42 25.04 -6.96
CA GLY A 192 7.57 24.12 -6.87
C GLY A 192 7.17 22.71 -7.29
N TRP A 193 6.07 22.21 -6.75
CA TRP A 193 5.52 20.91 -7.10
C TRP A 193 5.19 20.79 -8.60
N LEU A 194 4.35 21.69 -9.13
CA LEU A 194 3.90 21.64 -10.52
C LEU A 194 5.06 21.76 -11.52
N ARG A 195 6.10 22.54 -11.18
CA ARG A 195 7.31 22.59 -12.00
C ARG A 195 8.01 21.24 -12.07
N VAL A 196 8.15 20.54 -10.95
CA VAL A 196 8.80 19.22 -10.91
C VAL A 196 7.95 18.17 -11.60
N ALA A 197 6.66 18.09 -11.29
CA ALA A 197 5.73 17.14 -11.89
C ALA A 197 5.60 17.34 -13.41
N GLY A 198 5.47 18.61 -13.85
CA GLY A 198 5.36 18.97 -15.26
C GLY A 198 6.62 18.69 -16.07
N SER A 199 7.81 18.93 -15.47
CA SER A 199 9.10 18.71 -16.17
C SER A 199 9.41 17.24 -16.47
N LEU A 200 8.68 16.30 -15.88
CA LEU A 200 8.79 14.86 -16.14
C LEU A 200 7.68 14.34 -17.06
N HIS A 201 6.85 15.24 -17.60
CA HIS A 201 5.74 14.86 -18.47
C HIS A 201 6.24 14.19 -19.75
N SER A 202 7.22 14.79 -20.45
CA SER A 202 7.78 14.21 -21.67
C SER A 202 8.31 12.79 -21.42
N THR A 203 9.06 12.58 -20.34
CA THR A 203 9.58 11.25 -20.01
C THR A 203 8.46 10.23 -19.75
N ARG A 204 7.34 10.63 -19.13
CA ARG A 204 6.18 9.74 -18.99
C ARG A 204 5.56 9.39 -20.33
N MET A 205 5.46 10.35 -21.25
CA MET A 205 4.96 10.12 -22.61
C MET A 205 5.91 9.20 -23.39
N ASP A 206 7.24 9.41 -23.26
CA ASP A 206 8.25 8.56 -23.90
C ASP A 206 8.20 7.10 -23.39
N ILE A 207 7.90 6.90 -22.07
CA ILE A 207 7.66 5.55 -21.51
C ILE A 207 6.48 4.90 -22.19
N VAL A 208 5.35 5.61 -22.30
CA VAL A 208 4.15 5.09 -22.98
C VAL A 208 4.44 4.74 -24.43
N GLU A 209 5.13 5.62 -25.16
CA GLU A 209 5.52 5.38 -26.54
C GLU A 209 6.40 4.13 -26.69
N ALA A 210 7.38 3.92 -25.79
CA ALA A 210 8.22 2.72 -25.81
C ALA A 210 7.42 1.43 -25.56
N ILE A 211 6.38 1.50 -24.69
CA ILE A 211 5.46 0.36 -24.47
C ILE A 211 4.64 0.09 -25.73
N GLU A 212 4.10 1.12 -26.38
CA GLU A 212 3.34 0.99 -27.65
C GLU A 212 4.19 0.36 -28.76
N GLN A 213 5.45 0.78 -28.84
CA GLN A 213 6.43 0.25 -29.80
C GLN A 213 6.94 -1.16 -29.41
N ARG A 214 6.50 -1.70 -28.26
CA ARG A 214 6.97 -2.96 -27.71
C ARG A 214 8.49 -3.03 -27.50
N ASP A 215 9.12 -1.86 -27.24
CA ASP A 215 10.55 -1.74 -26.97
C ASP A 215 10.83 -1.81 -25.47
N ALA A 216 11.01 -3.02 -24.98
CA ALA A 216 11.24 -3.28 -23.55
C ALA A 216 12.54 -2.61 -23.04
N ALA A 217 13.61 -2.65 -23.84
CA ALA A 217 14.91 -2.09 -23.44
C ALA A 217 14.81 -0.56 -23.25
N ARG A 218 14.19 0.12 -24.21
CA ARG A 218 13.94 1.57 -24.14
C ARG A 218 13.01 1.92 -22.98
N ALA A 219 11.92 1.19 -22.81
CA ALA A 219 10.95 1.44 -21.75
C ALA A 219 11.57 1.32 -20.36
N VAL A 220 12.35 0.26 -20.10
CA VAL A 220 13.09 0.04 -18.85
C VAL A 220 14.10 1.16 -18.60
N GLN A 221 14.88 1.55 -19.62
CA GLN A 221 15.84 2.64 -19.50
C GLN A 221 15.18 3.96 -19.12
N LEU A 222 14.06 4.31 -19.77
CA LEU A 222 13.30 5.53 -19.49
C LEU A 222 12.73 5.54 -18.06
N VAL A 223 12.27 4.41 -17.56
CA VAL A 223 11.80 4.30 -16.16
C VAL A 223 12.97 4.50 -15.19
N HIS A 224 14.14 3.92 -15.44
CA HIS A 224 15.32 4.15 -14.61
C HIS A 224 15.74 5.63 -14.61
N ASP A 225 15.73 6.29 -15.77
CA ASP A 225 16.10 7.70 -15.90
C ASP A 225 15.07 8.61 -15.20
N TYR A 226 13.79 8.27 -15.29
CA TYR A 226 12.71 8.93 -14.54
C TYR A 226 13.00 8.90 -13.04
N HIS A 227 13.18 7.71 -12.47
CA HIS A 227 13.40 7.55 -11.03
C HIS A 227 14.72 8.16 -10.56
N ARG A 228 15.78 8.06 -11.35
CA ARG A 228 17.04 8.75 -11.07
C ARG A 228 16.87 10.26 -10.98
N THR A 229 16.08 10.83 -11.89
CA THR A 229 15.79 12.26 -11.88
C THR A 229 14.97 12.64 -10.65
N VAL A 230 13.96 11.83 -10.26
CA VAL A 230 13.17 12.05 -9.04
C VAL A 230 14.06 11.99 -7.80
N ILE A 231 14.95 10.98 -7.69
CA ILE A 231 15.89 10.84 -6.58
C ILE A 231 16.79 12.09 -6.46
N THR A 232 17.40 12.51 -7.55
CA THR A 232 18.28 13.69 -7.56
C THR A 232 17.56 14.95 -7.11
N ARG A 233 16.32 15.15 -7.56
CA ARG A 233 15.50 16.31 -7.16
C ARG A 233 15.06 16.23 -5.71
N THR A 234 14.67 15.04 -5.24
CA THR A 234 14.34 14.83 -3.83
C THR A 234 15.52 15.16 -2.94
N GLN A 235 16.72 14.75 -3.33
CA GLN A 235 17.96 15.04 -2.60
C GLN A 235 18.33 16.53 -2.60
N SER A 236 17.94 17.26 -3.63
CA SER A 236 18.23 18.69 -3.80
C SER A 236 17.12 19.58 -3.22
N ALA A 237 16.01 19.03 -2.74
CA ALA A 237 14.92 19.80 -2.17
C ALA A 237 15.38 20.55 -0.89
N PRO A 238 14.91 21.79 -0.65
CA PRO A 238 15.34 22.60 0.51
C PRO A 238 15.16 21.88 1.86
N ARG A 239 14.06 21.13 2.01
CA ARG A 239 13.76 20.34 3.23
C ARG A 239 14.40 18.95 3.26
N ALA A 240 15.09 18.53 2.19
CA ALA A 240 15.74 17.23 2.16
C ALA A 240 16.85 17.08 3.22
N LYS A 241 17.49 18.17 3.64
CA LYS A 241 18.47 18.16 4.73
C LYS A 241 17.81 17.90 6.08
N GLU A 242 16.66 18.51 6.34
CA GLU A 242 15.90 18.32 7.59
C GLU A 242 15.42 16.87 7.74
N ILE A 243 15.10 16.20 6.62
CA ILE A 243 14.66 14.80 6.62
C ILE A 243 15.84 13.82 6.67
N ARG A 244 17.07 14.24 6.24
CA ARG A 244 18.27 13.39 6.34
C ARG A 244 18.89 13.35 7.73
N GLU A 245 18.82 14.43 8.48
CA GLU A 245 19.49 14.55 9.77
C GLU A 245 18.64 14.04 10.95
N THR A 246 17.33 14.05 10.79
CA THR A 246 16.39 13.55 11.79
C THR A 246 15.27 12.81 11.10
N ASP A 247 15.29 11.51 11.19
CA ASP A 247 14.24 10.58 10.78
C ASP A 247 12.79 10.87 11.30
N PRO A 248 12.51 11.91 12.13
CA PRO A 248 11.15 12.25 12.55
C PRO A 248 10.21 12.66 11.42
N GLY A 249 10.72 13.23 10.32
CA GLY A 249 9.89 13.71 9.21
C GLY A 249 9.24 12.57 8.42
N LEU A 250 10.02 11.59 7.99
CA LEU A 250 9.50 10.41 7.30
C LEU A 250 8.60 9.57 8.23
N THR A 251 9.01 9.40 9.48
CA THR A 251 8.22 8.67 10.49
C THR A 251 6.89 9.38 10.79
N ALA A 252 6.89 10.69 10.95
CA ALA A 252 5.67 11.49 11.15
C ALA A 252 4.78 11.45 9.91
N PHE A 253 5.36 11.58 8.72
CA PHE A 253 4.65 11.44 7.45
C PHE A 253 4.01 10.05 7.34
N LEU A 254 4.76 8.96 7.51
CA LEU A 254 4.23 7.60 7.41
C LEU A 254 3.13 7.33 8.43
N SER A 255 3.29 7.83 9.66
CA SER A 255 2.26 7.71 10.70
C SER A 255 0.98 8.47 10.33
N SER A 256 1.11 9.66 9.73
CA SER A 256 -0.01 10.45 9.24
C SER A 256 -0.65 9.79 8.01
N TRP A 257 0.17 9.35 7.08
CA TRP A 257 -0.27 8.68 5.85
C TRP A 257 -1.03 7.38 6.16
N LEU A 258 -0.55 6.55 7.10
CA LEU A 258 -1.24 5.34 7.56
C LEU A 258 -2.62 5.69 8.14
N ARG A 259 -2.71 6.73 8.99
CA ARG A 259 -4.01 7.16 9.54
C ARG A 259 -4.99 7.62 8.47
N SER A 260 -4.51 8.22 7.40
CA SER A 260 -5.34 8.78 6.33
C SER A 260 -5.73 7.75 5.26
N ASN A 261 -4.85 6.78 4.96
CA ASN A 261 -5.01 5.87 3.83
C ASN A 261 -5.33 4.43 4.25
N VAL A 262 -4.97 4.03 5.48
CA VAL A 262 -5.30 2.72 6.03
C VAL A 262 -6.46 2.88 7.02
N ARG A 263 -7.67 2.49 6.59
CA ARG A 263 -8.87 2.55 7.42
C ARG A 263 -8.85 1.47 8.50
N LEU A 264 -8.03 1.64 9.51
CA LEU A 264 -8.13 0.86 10.74
C LEU A 264 -9.32 1.40 11.55
N GLY A 265 -10.54 0.96 11.23
CA GLY A 265 -11.70 1.16 12.08
C GLY A 265 -12.28 2.58 12.18
N GLN A 266 -11.98 3.51 11.26
CA GLN A 266 -12.62 4.83 11.26
C GLN A 266 -13.96 4.80 10.53
N GLN A 267 -14.96 5.39 11.16
CA GLN A 267 -16.31 5.61 10.63
C GLN A 267 -16.26 6.52 9.39
N PRO A 268 -17.10 6.28 8.34
CA PRO A 268 -17.49 7.36 7.46
C PRO A 268 -18.26 8.35 8.32
N GLY A 269 -17.77 9.59 8.37
CA GLY A 269 -18.42 10.69 9.06
C GLY A 269 -19.88 10.76 8.62
N GLY A 270 -20.80 10.73 9.58
CA GLY A 270 -22.18 11.04 9.34
C GLY A 270 -22.29 12.51 8.96
N SER A 271 -22.88 12.76 7.85
CA SER A 271 -23.59 13.99 7.50
C SER A 271 -25.07 13.72 7.58
#